data_c18e7a4cde9b528671e92dec9d7f91e5
#
_entry.id   c18e7a4cde9b528671e92dec9d7f91e5
#
_cell.length_a   1.000
_cell.length_b   1.000
_cell.length_c   1.000
_cell.angle_alpha   90.00
_cell.angle_beta   90.00
_cell.angle_gamma   90.00
#
_symmetry.space_group_name_H-M   'P 1'
#
loop_
_entity.id
_entity.type
_entity.pdbx_description
1 polymer ?
#
loop_
_entity_poly.entity_id
_entity_poly.type
_entity_poly.pdbx_seq_one_letter_code
_entity_poly.pdbx_strand_id
1 'polypeptide(L)'
;WNITSADIFLGLPFNIVFYSVVAHLIAQILDIKATRLVYALGDYHLYSNHLEQAKTQLSRIPLESNCYISIDPSIKNLEDWVSIEQIQLHNYKHQGVIKAPVSV
;
A
#
# COMPACT_ATOMS: atom_id res chain seq x y z
N TRP A 1 -4.92 6.27 10.25
CA TRP A 1 -4.93 7.20 9.12
C TRP A 1 -6.35 7.44 8.60
N ASN A 2 -6.74 8.69 8.39
CA ASN A 2 -8.08 9.04 7.92
C ASN A 2 -8.01 9.50 6.46
N ILE A 3 -8.85 8.91 5.59
CA ILE A 3 -9.01 9.30 4.19
C ILE A 3 -10.45 9.81 4.01
N THR A 4 -10.59 11.04 3.54
CA THR A 4 -11.91 11.68 3.35
C THR A 4 -12.65 11.16 2.14
N SER A 5 -11.93 10.78 1.08
CA SER A 5 -12.48 10.18 -0.15
C SER A 5 -11.56 9.07 -0.64
N ALA A 6 -12.09 7.91 -0.95
CA ALA A 6 -11.32 6.73 -1.34
C ALA A 6 -11.97 5.95 -2.49
N ASP A 7 -11.27 5.91 -3.63
CA ASP A 7 -11.50 4.92 -4.68
C ASP A 7 -10.96 3.57 -4.21
N ILE A 8 -11.86 2.63 -3.89
CA ILE A 8 -11.47 1.36 -3.26
C ILE A 8 -10.82 0.36 -4.22
N PHE A 9 -10.96 0.52 -5.54
CA PHE A 9 -10.36 -0.41 -6.49
C PHE A 9 -8.98 0.04 -6.96
N LEU A 10 -8.86 1.23 -7.53
CA LEU A 10 -7.58 1.73 -8.05
C LEU A 10 -6.77 2.50 -7.00
N GLY A 11 -7.41 3.33 -6.18
CA GLY A 11 -6.72 4.24 -5.28
C GLY A 11 -6.26 3.58 -3.98
N LEU A 12 -7.18 2.93 -3.27
CA LEU A 12 -6.94 2.41 -1.92
C LEU A 12 -5.75 1.45 -1.80
N PRO A 13 -5.51 0.48 -2.72
CA PRO A 13 -4.36 -0.40 -2.63
C PRO A 13 -3.03 0.36 -2.65
N PHE A 14 -2.89 1.36 -3.52
CA PHE A 14 -1.70 2.21 -3.58
C PHE A 14 -1.55 3.07 -2.34
N ASN A 15 -2.63 3.61 -1.82
CA ASN A 15 -2.62 4.39 -0.58
C ASN A 15 -2.16 3.55 0.61
N ILE A 16 -2.63 2.30 0.73
CA ILE A 16 -2.20 1.38 1.79
C ILE A 16 -0.69 1.12 1.70
N VAL A 17 -0.18 0.82 0.52
CA VAL A 17 1.27 0.60 0.32
C VAL A 17 2.05 1.85 0.67
N PHE A 18 1.66 3.01 0.14
CA PHE A 18 2.34 4.27 0.38
C PHE A 18 2.44 4.60 1.88
N TYR A 19 1.33 4.58 2.60
CA TYR A 19 1.34 4.90 4.02
C TYR A 19 1.99 3.80 4.88
N SER A 20 2.01 2.55 4.42
CA SER A 20 2.79 1.50 5.07
C SER A 20 4.28 1.81 4.99
N VAL A 21 4.78 2.22 3.81
CA VAL A 21 6.19 2.62 3.64
C VAL A 21 6.52 3.83 4.52
N VAL A 22 5.66 4.85 4.54
CA VAL A 22 5.84 6.04 5.40
C VAL A 22 5.90 5.64 6.88
N ALA A 23 5.01 4.76 7.33
CA ALA A 23 5.01 4.28 8.72
C ALA A 23 6.31 3.55 9.07
N HIS A 24 6.84 2.72 8.17
CA HIS A 24 8.11 2.03 8.38
C HIS A 24 9.30 2.98 8.38
N LEU A 25 9.33 4.00 7.51
CA LEU A 25 10.36 5.04 7.50
C LEU A 25 10.39 5.80 8.83
N ILE A 26 9.24 6.27 9.30
CA ILE A 26 9.14 6.98 10.58
C ILE A 26 9.56 6.07 11.73
N ALA A 27 9.14 4.82 11.72
CA ALA A 27 9.49 3.85 12.75
C ALA A 27 11.00 3.60 12.82
N GLN A 28 11.69 3.51 11.67
CA GLN A 28 13.14 3.37 11.61
C GLN A 28 13.85 4.61 12.17
N ILE A 29 13.41 5.82 11.79
CA ILE A 29 13.99 7.08 12.28
C ILE A 29 13.86 7.21 13.80
N LEU A 30 12.73 6.77 14.35
CA LEU A 30 12.45 6.83 15.78
C LEU A 30 12.97 5.62 16.57
N ASP A 31 13.62 4.67 15.91
CA ASP A 31 14.08 3.40 16.49
C ASP A 31 12.95 2.63 17.22
N ILE A 32 11.78 2.58 16.59
CA ILE A 32 10.60 1.85 17.06
C ILE A 32 10.12 0.88 15.98
N LYS A 33 9.20 -0.02 16.34
CA LYS A 33 8.62 -0.97 15.39
C LYS A 33 7.23 -0.55 14.95
N ALA A 34 7.01 -0.42 13.65
CA ALA A 34 5.67 -0.32 13.08
C ALA A 34 4.97 -1.68 13.17
N THR A 35 3.85 -1.78 13.89
CA THR A 35 3.15 -3.06 14.14
C THR A 35 1.78 -3.12 13.51
N ARG A 36 1.14 -1.99 13.29
CA ARG A 36 -0.23 -1.93 12.76
C ARG A 36 -0.50 -0.61 12.08
N LEU A 37 -1.13 -0.69 10.90
CA LEU A 37 -1.70 0.44 10.19
C LEU A 37 -3.23 0.39 10.30
N VAL A 38 -3.84 1.44 10.82
CA VAL A 38 -5.31 1.57 10.92
C VAL A 38 -5.77 2.58 9.89
N TYR A 39 -6.66 2.14 9.02
CA TYR A 39 -7.30 2.96 8.00
C TYR A 39 -8.75 3.24 8.37
N ALA A 40 -9.13 4.51 8.44
CA ALA A 40 -10.52 4.94 8.50
C ALA A 40 -10.86 5.62 7.18
N LEU A 41 -11.88 5.11 6.50
CA LEU A 41 -12.37 5.63 5.23
C LEU A 41 -13.66 6.41 5.49
N GLY A 42 -13.69 7.67 5.04
CA GLY A 42 -14.89 8.50 5.08
C GLY A 42 -15.84 8.13 3.93
N ASP A 43 -15.76 8.88 2.84
CA ASP A 43 -16.47 8.58 1.59
C ASP A 43 -15.68 7.56 0.79
N TYR A 44 -16.01 6.29 0.94
CA TYR A 44 -15.43 5.23 0.12
C TYR A 44 -16.38 4.83 -1.00
N HIS A 45 -15.86 4.65 -2.20
CA HIS A 45 -16.68 4.38 -3.36
C HIS A 45 -16.01 3.38 -4.30
N LEU A 46 -16.85 2.60 -4.99
CA LEU A 46 -16.46 1.73 -6.09
C LEU A 46 -17.15 2.25 -7.36
N TYR A 47 -16.37 2.66 -8.33
CA TYR A 47 -16.91 3.13 -9.60
C TYR A 47 -17.61 2.00 -10.36
N SER A 48 -18.68 2.34 -11.06
CA SER A 48 -19.50 1.35 -11.80
C SER A 48 -18.71 0.61 -12.88
N ASN A 49 -17.71 1.27 -13.49
CA ASN A 49 -16.81 0.67 -14.47
C ASN A 49 -15.71 -0.22 -13.88
N HIS A 50 -15.70 -0.42 -12.56
CA HIS A 50 -14.77 -1.33 -11.85
C HIS A 50 -15.45 -2.55 -11.24
N LEU A 51 -16.76 -2.73 -11.42
CA LEU A 51 -17.51 -3.83 -10.78
C LEU A 51 -17.02 -5.22 -11.18
N GLU A 52 -16.74 -5.44 -12.47
CA GLU A 52 -16.25 -6.74 -12.95
C GLU A 52 -14.83 -7.03 -12.48
N GLN A 53 -13.99 -6.00 -12.43
CA GLN A 53 -12.64 -6.10 -11.89
C GLN A 53 -12.65 -6.43 -10.38
N ALA A 54 -13.53 -5.79 -9.64
CA ALA A 54 -13.71 -6.07 -8.21
C ALA A 54 -14.19 -7.51 -7.97
N LYS A 55 -15.17 -7.99 -8.75
CA LYS A 55 -15.61 -9.40 -8.70
C LYS A 55 -14.45 -10.36 -9.01
N THR A 56 -13.66 -10.06 -10.03
CA THR A 56 -12.48 -10.86 -10.39
C THR A 56 -11.49 -10.93 -9.22
N GLN A 57 -11.22 -9.81 -8.57
CA GLN A 57 -10.33 -9.75 -7.41
C GLN A 57 -10.90 -10.57 -6.23
N LEU A 58 -12.18 -10.43 -5.93
CA LEU A 58 -12.85 -11.16 -4.86
C LEU A 58 -12.90 -12.68 -5.10
N SER A 59 -12.84 -13.13 -6.35
CA SER A 59 -12.79 -14.56 -6.69
C SER A 59 -11.41 -15.19 -6.45
N ARG A 60 -10.36 -14.37 -6.24
CA ARG A 60 -9.00 -14.84 -6.00
C ARG A 60 -8.82 -15.23 -4.54
N ILE A 61 -8.15 -16.36 -4.32
CA ILE A 61 -7.72 -16.78 -2.97
C ILE A 61 -6.39 -16.07 -2.69
N PRO A 62 -6.27 -15.32 -1.58
CA PRO A 62 -5.01 -14.68 -1.22
C PRO A 62 -3.85 -15.68 -1.17
N LEU A 63 -2.72 -15.31 -1.74
CA LEU A 63 -1.51 -16.13 -1.68
C LEU A 63 -0.86 -15.96 -0.30
N GLU A 64 -0.42 -17.07 0.28
CA GLU A 64 0.46 -16.99 1.44
C GLU A 64 1.78 -16.33 1.04
N SER A 65 2.14 -15.29 1.76
CA SER A 65 3.32 -14.51 1.48
C SER A 65 3.93 -13.99 2.77
N ASN A 66 5.22 -14.20 2.93
CA ASN A 66 6.05 -13.51 3.93
C ASN A 66 6.61 -12.23 3.31
N CYS A 67 5.74 -11.44 2.68
CA CYS A 67 6.11 -10.18 2.05
C CYS A 67 6.52 -9.15 3.10
N TYR A 68 7.66 -8.51 2.91
CA TYR A 68 8.13 -7.44 3.77
C TYR A 68 8.93 -6.40 2.97
N ILE A 69 9.10 -5.23 3.55
CA ILE A 69 10.00 -4.20 3.02
C ILE A 69 11.26 -4.11 3.87
N SER A 70 12.38 -3.79 3.25
CA SER A 70 13.59 -3.34 3.92
C SER A 70 13.91 -1.91 3.50
N ILE A 71 14.42 -1.13 4.44
CA ILE A 71 14.83 0.26 4.25
C ILE A 71 16.29 0.35 4.58
N ASP A 72 17.07 1.08 3.76
CA ASP A 72 18.49 1.27 3.99
C ASP A 72 18.76 1.83 5.40
N PRO A 73 19.61 1.17 6.21
CA PRO A 73 19.91 1.61 7.57
C PRO A 73 20.57 2.99 7.66
N SER A 74 21.08 3.55 6.56
CA SER A 74 21.65 4.89 6.50
C SER A 74 20.61 6.00 6.69
N ILE A 75 19.32 5.71 6.44
CA ILE A 75 18.23 6.66 6.65
C ILE A 75 17.89 6.72 8.13
N LYS A 76 18.32 7.80 8.79
CA LYS A 76 18.17 8.01 10.25
C LYS A 76 17.44 9.29 10.63
N ASN A 77 17.26 10.21 9.69
CA ASN A 77 16.62 11.50 9.92
C ASN A 77 15.59 11.78 8.81
N LEU A 78 14.61 12.64 9.09
CA LEU A 78 13.62 13.07 8.10
C LEU A 78 14.22 13.87 6.93
N GLU A 79 15.39 14.44 7.14
CA GLU A 79 16.11 15.24 6.14
C GLU A 79 17.00 14.38 5.22
N ASP A 80 17.17 13.10 5.55
CA ASP A 80 17.95 12.20 4.71
C ASP A 80 17.23 12.00 3.38
N TRP A 81 17.99 12.09 2.29
CA TRP A 81 17.44 11.80 0.97
C TRP A 81 17.07 10.33 0.86
N VAL A 82 15.83 10.08 0.44
CA VAL A 82 15.32 8.72 0.20
C VAL A 82 15.18 8.50 -1.30
N SER A 83 15.96 7.58 -1.85
CA SER A 83 15.79 7.10 -3.21
C SER A 83 15.01 5.78 -3.24
N ILE A 84 14.44 5.45 -4.40
CA ILE A 84 13.64 4.21 -4.54
C ILE A 84 14.50 2.95 -4.32
N GLU A 85 15.79 3.01 -4.62
CA GLU A 85 16.72 1.90 -4.45
C GLU A 85 16.99 1.56 -2.98
N GLN A 86 16.78 2.52 -2.08
CA GLN A 86 16.93 2.35 -0.63
C GLN A 86 15.76 1.65 0.04
N ILE A 87 14.67 1.42 -0.71
CA ILE A 87 13.47 0.72 -0.23
C ILE A 87 13.27 -0.50 -1.12
N GLN A 88 13.33 -1.68 -0.53
CA GLN A 88 13.20 -2.94 -1.27
C GLN A 88 12.02 -3.75 -0.78
N LEU A 89 11.26 -4.29 -1.72
CA LEU A 89 10.15 -5.20 -1.47
C LEU A 89 10.64 -6.65 -1.65
N HIS A 90 10.43 -7.47 -0.63
CA HIS A 90 10.87 -8.86 -0.61
C HIS A 90 9.68 -9.83 -0.60
N ASN A 91 9.87 -10.96 -1.26
CA ASN A 91 8.92 -12.10 -1.27
C ASN A 91 7.50 -11.74 -1.74
N TYR A 92 7.37 -10.68 -2.54
CA TYR A 92 6.07 -10.31 -3.09
C TYR A 92 5.61 -11.30 -4.16
N LYS A 93 4.41 -11.85 -3.98
CA LYS A 93 3.75 -12.74 -4.93
C LYS A 93 2.40 -12.16 -5.33
N HIS A 94 2.03 -12.30 -6.58
CA HIS A 94 0.75 -11.83 -7.09
C HIS A 94 0.15 -12.78 -8.14
N GLN A 95 -1.15 -12.69 -8.36
CA GLN A 95 -1.89 -13.53 -9.30
C GLN A 95 -2.13 -12.86 -10.66
N GLY A 96 -1.30 -11.90 -11.00
CA GLY A 96 -1.43 -11.15 -12.25
C GLY A 96 -2.24 -9.85 -12.10
N VAL A 97 -2.05 -8.97 -13.08
CA VAL A 97 -2.66 -7.64 -13.12
C VAL A 97 -4.15 -7.72 -13.45
N ILE A 98 -4.98 -6.95 -12.77
CA ILE A 98 -6.36 -6.67 -13.16
C ILE A 98 -6.39 -5.23 -13.66
N LYS A 99 -6.54 -5.06 -14.97
CA LYS A 99 -6.60 -3.73 -15.59
C LYS A 99 -7.98 -3.11 -15.41
N ALA A 100 -8.02 -1.84 -15.05
CA ALA A 100 -9.24 -1.04 -14.99
C ALA A 100 -8.99 0.36 -15.56
N PRO A 101 -9.98 0.97 -16.24
CA PRO A 101 -9.87 2.34 -16.70
C PRO A 101 -9.93 3.31 -15.52
N VAL A 102 -9.24 4.43 -15.62
CA VAL A 102 -9.44 5.53 -14.68
C VAL A 102 -10.83 6.09 -14.87
N SER A 103 -11.59 6.24 -13.81
CA SER A 103 -12.91 6.87 -13.84
C SER A 103 -12.78 8.38 -13.84
N VAL A 104 -13.49 9.05 -14.73
CA VAL A 104 -13.53 10.53 -14.88
C VAL A 104 -14.95 11.03 -14.72
#